data_7cec694093b3c49a3c428780f04ca101
#
_entry.id   7cec694093b3c49a3c428780f04ca101
#
_cell.length_a   1.000
_cell.length_b   1.000
_cell.length_c   1.000
_cell.angle_alpha   90.00
_cell.angle_beta   90.00
_cell.angle_gamma   90.00
#
_symmetry.space_group_name_H-M   'P 1'
#
loop_
_entity.id
_entity.type
_entity.pdbx_description
1 polymer ?
#
loop_
_entity_poly.entity_id
_entity_poly.type
_entity_poly.pdbx_seq_one_letter_code
_entity_poly.pdbx_strand_id
1 'polypeptide(L)'
;MAGTEDLLKIFETAGAIRHGHFELSSGLHSGTYVQCALVLQYPRFAEKLGKALAALFTDAGIEAVVSPALGGLIVGQEVARALPEAAGKHVVPGGGVPALFVERDASGTMVMRRGFELRPDQRVLVVEDVWTTGGSTQEAIHVVQEAGGCVVAAAALIDRSGGKIDFPVKAQALLDLPIASYEPDDCPLCKDGSAAVKPGSRFARSAS
;
A
#
# COMPACT_ATOMS: atom_id res chain seq x y z
N MET A 1 -13.38 12.05 11.91
CA MET A 1 -12.37 11.52 10.94
C MET A 1 -11.57 12.70 10.42
N ALA A 2 -10.25 12.56 10.24
CA ALA A 2 -9.45 13.59 9.58
C ALA A 2 -9.97 13.77 8.14
N GLY A 3 -10.13 15.01 7.68
CA GLY A 3 -10.57 15.29 6.32
C GLY A 3 -9.50 14.86 5.30
N THR A 4 -9.91 14.63 4.05
CA THR A 4 -8.99 14.29 2.94
C THR A 4 -7.85 15.29 2.81
N GLU A 5 -8.13 16.58 2.99
CA GLU A 5 -7.12 17.66 2.96
C GLU A 5 -6.07 17.50 4.08
N ASP A 6 -6.50 17.14 5.30
CA ASP A 6 -5.59 16.91 6.43
C ASP A 6 -4.65 15.74 6.19
N LEU A 7 -5.18 14.67 5.53
CA LEU A 7 -4.39 13.49 5.19
C LEU A 7 -3.38 13.81 4.09
N LEU A 8 -3.80 14.50 3.03
CA LEU A 8 -2.91 14.92 1.95
C LEU A 8 -1.76 15.78 2.48
N LYS A 9 -2.05 16.72 3.38
CA LYS A 9 -1.05 17.57 4.02
C LYS A 9 0.01 16.78 4.79
N ILE A 10 -0.33 15.60 5.35
CA ILE A 10 0.65 14.73 5.99
C ILE A 10 1.68 14.22 4.97
N PHE A 11 1.22 13.78 3.79
CA PHE A 11 2.12 13.33 2.71
C PHE A 11 2.99 14.46 2.18
N GLU A 12 2.45 15.65 1.99
CA GLU A 12 3.19 16.82 1.55
C GLU A 12 4.24 17.23 2.58
N THR A 13 3.86 17.32 3.87
CA THR A 13 4.77 17.68 4.97
C THR A 13 5.93 16.70 5.08
N ALA A 14 5.70 15.41 4.81
CA ALA A 14 6.73 14.39 4.82
C ALA A 14 7.58 14.37 3.53
N GLY A 15 7.25 15.18 2.51
CA GLY A 15 7.90 15.13 1.20
C GLY A 15 7.62 13.82 0.44
N ALA A 16 6.53 13.14 0.79
CA ALA A 16 6.13 11.88 0.19
C ALA A 16 5.46 12.06 -1.18
N ILE A 17 4.93 13.25 -1.45
CA ILE A 17 4.44 13.66 -2.77
C ILE A 17 5.43 14.67 -3.34
N ARG A 18 5.93 14.40 -4.54
CA ARG A 18 6.89 15.25 -5.23
C ARG A 18 6.36 15.62 -6.60
N HIS A 19 6.50 16.88 -6.98
CA HIS A 19 6.20 17.38 -8.31
C HIS A 19 7.49 17.59 -9.09
N GLY A 20 7.48 17.23 -10.36
CA GLY A 20 8.65 17.28 -11.23
C GLY A 20 8.47 16.39 -12.45
N HIS A 21 9.57 16.03 -13.13
CA HIS A 21 9.52 15.08 -14.23
C HIS A 21 10.19 13.77 -13.82
N PHE A 22 9.42 12.71 -13.70
CA PHE A 22 9.89 11.43 -13.19
C PHE A 22 9.73 10.30 -14.22
N GLU A 23 10.75 9.43 -14.32
CA GLU A 23 10.66 8.13 -14.96
C GLU A 23 10.25 7.10 -13.90
N LEU A 24 9.10 6.44 -14.09
CA LEU A 24 8.59 5.39 -13.22
C LEU A 24 9.29 4.06 -13.48
N SER A 25 9.14 3.09 -12.57
CA SER A 25 9.70 1.73 -12.74
C SER A 25 9.15 1.00 -13.97
N SER A 26 7.97 1.38 -14.44
CA SER A 26 7.36 0.89 -15.70
C SER A 26 7.99 1.46 -16.96
N GLY A 27 8.88 2.47 -16.85
CA GLY A 27 9.41 3.23 -17.97
C GLY A 27 8.53 4.42 -18.39
N LEU A 28 7.31 4.53 -17.86
CA LEU A 28 6.43 5.67 -18.11
C LEU A 28 6.93 6.93 -17.40
N HIS A 29 6.59 8.09 -17.93
CA HIS A 29 6.89 9.38 -17.34
C HIS A 29 5.70 9.95 -16.56
N SER A 30 5.97 10.73 -15.52
CA SER A 30 4.93 11.37 -14.72
C SER A 30 5.38 12.71 -14.16
N GLY A 31 4.43 13.64 -14.02
CA GLY A 31 4.63 14.93 -13.35
C GLY A 31 4.61 14.86 -11.83
N THR A 32 4.23 13.70 -11.28
CA THR A 32 4.11 13.52 -9.83
C THR A 32 4.61 12.14 -9.43
N TYR A 33 5.41 12.10 -8.38
CA TYR A 33 5.91 10.87 -7.77
C TYR A 33 5.47 10.77 -6.31
N VAL A 34 4.98 9.58 -5.92
CA VAL A 34 4.58 9.28 -4.56
C VAL A 34 5.50 8.21 -3.98
N GLN A 35 6.04 8.47 -2.78
CA GLN A 35 6.87 7.54 -2.04
C GLN A 35 6.37 7.42 -0.59
N CYS A 36 5.51 6.45 -0.35
CA CYS A 36 4.88 6.26 0.95
C CYS A 36 5.88 5.96 2.08
N ALA A 37 7.03 5.36 1.79
CA ALA A 37 8.08 5.15 2.79
C ALA A 37 8.54 6.45 3.47
N LEU A 38 8.48 7.61 2.76
CA LEU A 38 8.86 8.91 3.33
C LEU A 38 7.88 9.43 4.38
N VAL A 39 6.61 9.08 4.29
CA VAL A 39 5.63 9.44 5.32
C VAL A 39 5.59 8.39 6.41
N LEU A 40 5.70 7.10 6.05
CA LEU A 40 5.62 5.99 6.99
C LEU A 40 6.86 5.86 7.89
N GLN A 41 8.00 6.48 7.55
CA GLN A 41 9.17 6.56 8.44
C GLN A 41 8.88 7.33 9.74
N TYR A 42 7.84 8.17 9.77
CA TYR A 42 7.44 8.93 10.95
C TYR A 42 6.34 8.18 11.72
N PRO A 43 6.62 7.57 12.89
CA PRO A 43 5.65 6.72 13.58
C PRO A 43 4.30 7.40 13.88
N ARG A 44 4.31 8.70 14.19
CA ARG A 44 3.07 9.45 14.43
C ARG A 44 2.22 9.63 13.17
N PHE A 45 2.84 9.77 12.00
CA PHE A 45 2.12 9.82 10.73
C PHE A 45 1.62 8.42 10.34
N ALA A 46 2.47 7.40 10.47
CA ALA A 46 2.09 6.02 10.22
C ALA A 46 0.88 5.61 11.07
N GLU A 47 0.91 5.91 12.38
CA GLU A 47 -0.21 5.68 13.30
C GLU A 47 -1.49 6.39 12.86
N LYS A 48 -1.40 7.68 12.51
CA LYS A 48 -2.56 8.48 12.09
C LYS A 48 -3.18 7.93 10.81
N LEU A 49 -2.35 7.58 9.83
CA LEU A 49 -2.77 6.99 8.56
C LEU A 49 -3.35 5.59 8.75
N GLY A 50 -2.71 4.75 9.56
CA GLY A 50 -3.20 3.41 9.89
C GLY A 50 -4.57 3.44 10.58
N LYS A 51 -4.76 4.35 11.56
CA LYS A 51 -6.05 4.56 12.22
C LYS A 51 -7.14 5.03 11.23
N ALA A 52 -6.81 5.95 10.34
CA ALA A 52 -7.76 6.46 9.37
C ALA A 52 -8.17 5.35 8.37
N LEU A 53 -7.22 4.53 7.91
CA LEU A 53 -7.50 3.41 7.02
C LEU A 53 -8.29 2.31 7.72
N ALA A 54 -7.93 1.93 8.95
CA ALA A 54 -8.63 0.94 9.75
C ALA A 54 -10.10 1.32 10.01
N ALA A 55 -10.38 2.62 10.18
CA ALA A 55 -11.73 3.14 10.42
C ALA A 55 -12.71 2.85 9.26
N LEU A 56 -12.22 2.57 8.05
CA LEU A 56 -13.04 2.16 6.90
C LEU A 56 -13.55 0.71 7.02
N PHE A 57 -12.98 -0.09 7.94
CA PHE A 57 -13.20 -1.53 8.03
C PHE A 57 -13.59 -2.02 9.43
N THR A 58 -14.00 -1.14 10.34
CA THR A 58 -14.34 -1.47 11.73
C THR A 58 -15.42 -2.54 11.85
N ASP A 59 -16.38 -2.55 10.93
CA ASP A 59 -17.51 -3.49 10.96
C ASP A 59 -17.27 -4.73 10.06
N ALA A 60 -16.06 -4.85 9.49
CA ALA A 60 -15.75 -5.93 8.56
C ALA A 60 -15.34 -7.24 9.25
N GLY A 61 -15.20 -7.26 10.59
CA GLY A 61 -14.82 -8.44 11.36
C GLY A 61 -13.48 -9.01 10.93
N ILE A 62 -12.47 -8.15 10.77
CA ILE A 62 -11.12 -8.53 10.35
C ILE A 62 -10.42 -9.30 11.46
N GLU A 63 -9.85 -10.45 11.13
CA GLU A 63 -9.12 -11.33 12.03
C GLU A 63 -7.61 -11.39 11.76
N ALA A 64 -7.17 -10.91 10.60
CA ALA A 64 -5.76 -10.72 10.27
C ALA A 64 -5.59 -9.63 9.21
N VAL A 65 -4.44 -8.97 9.22
CA VAL A 65 -3.99 -8.09 8.13
C VAL A 65 -2.83 -8.77 7.43
N VAL A 66 -2.84 -8.77 6.09
CA VAL A 66 -1.74 -9.27 5.27
C VAL A 66 -1.29 -8.17 4.33
N SER A 67 0.01 -7.93 4.24
CA SER A 67 0.57 -6.86 3.41
C SER A 67 1.68 -7.38 2.49
N PRO A 68 1.78 -6.92 1.24
CA PRO A 68 2.94 -7.18 0.41
C PRO A 68 4.18 -6.46 0.98
N ALA A 69 5.29 -7.17 1.08
CA ALA A 69 6.57 -6.56 1.43
C ALA A 69 7.14 -5.81 0.20
N LEU A 70 7.83 -4.67 0.39
CA LEU A 70 8.17 -4.00 1.64
C LEU A 70 7.21 -2.83 1.97
N GLY A 71 6.58 -2.22 0.97
CA GLY A 71 5.81 -0.98 1.10
C GLY A 71 4.67 -1.09 2.11
N GLY A 72 3.94 -2.19 2.07
CA GLY A 72 2.78 -2.44 2.92
C GLY A 72 3.09 -2.76 4.38
N LEU A 73 4.35 -3.08 4.75
CA LEU A 73 4.66 -3.59 6.09
C LEU A 73 4.27 -2.64 7.23
N ILE A 74 4.70 -1.38 7.14
CA ILE A 74 4.47 -0.40 8.21
C ILE A 74 2.98 -0.06 8.29
N VAL A 75 2.35 0.22 7.16
CA VAL A 75 0.92 0.56 7.15
C VAL A 75 0.07 -0.63 7.59
N GLY A 76 0.39 -1.84 7.17
CA GLY A 76 -0.31 -3.05 7.59
C GLY A 76 -0.24 -3.28 9.10
N GLN A 77 0.93 -3.09 9.70
CA GLN A 77 1.12 -3.14 11.16
C GLN A 77 0.26 -2.08 11.88
N GLU A 78 0.24 -0.85 11.37
CA GLU A 78 -0.52 0.23 11.98
C GLU A 78 -2.04 0.04 11.82
N VAL A 79 -2.49 -0.50 10.69
CA VAL A 79 -3.89 -0.87 10.47
C VAL A 79 -4.30 -1.99 11.42
N ALA A 80 -3.51 -3.06 11.53
CA ALA A 80 -3.77 -4.17 12.43
C ALA A 80 -3.87 -3.70 13.89
N ARG A 81 -2.96 -2.81 14.31
CA ARG A 81 -2.96 -2.22 15.66
C ARG A 81 -4.20 -1.37 15.93
N ALA A 82 -4.77 -0.75 14.91
CA ALA A 82 -5.91 0.16 15.04
C ALA A 82 -7.28 -0.52 14.89
N LEU A 83 -7.32 -1.72 14.29
CA LEU A 83 -8.55 -2.50 14.15
C LEU A 83 -9.04 -3.00 15.52
N PRO A 84 -10.37 -3.05 15.74
CA PRO A 84 -10.92 -3.67 16.94
C PRO A 84 -10.61 -5.17 16.96
N GLU A 85 -10.45 -5.73 18.15
CA GLU A 85 -10.35 -7.19 18.29
C GLU A 85 -11.59 -7.84 17.67
N ALA A 86 -11.39 -8.81 16.80
CA ALA A 86 -12.50 -9.56 16.26
C ALA A 86 -13.21 -10.28 17.42
N ALA A 87 -14.53 -10.18 17.46
CA ALA A 87 -15.36 -10.90 18.42
C ALA A 87 -15.33 -12.41 18.09
N GLY A 88 -14.18 -13.07 18.31
CA GLY A 88 -13.92 -14.43 17.96
C GLY A 88 -13.52 -15.30 19.14
N LYS A 89 -13.73 -16.63 18.98
CA LYS A 89 -13.37 -17.64 19.95
C LYS A 89 -11.87 -17.98 20.01
N HIS A 90 -11.05 -17.28 19.20
CA HIS A 90 -9.63 -17.58 19.07
C HIS A 90 -8.80 -16.59 19.87
N VAL A 91 -8.00 -17.15 20.77
CA VAL A 91 -7.03 -16.37 21.54
C VAL A 91 -5.86 -16.04 20.62
N VAL A 92 -5.66 -14.75 20.36
CA VAL A 92 -4.48 -14.24 19.67
C VAL A 92 -3.40 -13.96 20.72
N PRO A 93 -2.19 -14.55 20.60
CA PRO A 93 -1.09 -14.22 21.49
C PRO A 93 -0.84 -12.71 21.50
N GLY A 94 -0.90 -12.08 22.68
CA GLY A 94 -0.75 -10.64 22.83
C GLY A 94 -2.01 -9.81 22.54
N GLY A 95 -3.12 -10.43 22.16
CA GLY A 95 -4.38 -9.74 21.81
C GLY A 95 -4.35 -9.06 20.43
N GLY A 96 -5.47 -8.44 20.06
CA GLY A 96 -5.58 -7.66 18.82
C GLY A 96 -5.63 -8.47 17.52
N VAL A 97 -5.43 -7.79 16.40
CA VAL A 97 -5.41 -8.36 15.06
C VAL A 97 -3.95 -8.59 14.64
N PRO A 98 -3.54 -9.80 14.25
CA PRO A 98 -2.18 -10.05 13.80
C PRO A 98 -1.91 -9.39 12.44
N ALA A 99 -0.68 -8.87 12.27
CA ALA A 99 -0.17 -8.35 11.01
C ALA A 99 0.86 -9.33 10.44
N LEU A 100 0.54 -9.89 9.28
CA LEU A 100 1.38 -10.79 8.51
C LEU A 100 1.81 -10.11 7.21
N PHE A 101 2.76 -10.71 6.52
CA PHE A 101 3.14 -10.22 5.20
C PHE A 101 3.47 -11.36 4.23
N VAL A 102 3.35 -11.02 2.96
CA VAL A 102 3.83 -11.83 1.84
C VAL A 102 5.02 -11.14 1.20
N GLU A 103 5.95 -11.90 0.68
CA GLU A 103 7.18 -11.37 0.07
C GLU A 103 7.53 -12.15 -1.19
N ARG A 104 8.32 -11.54 -2.08
CA ARG A 104 8.82 -12.25 -3.24
C ARG A 104 9.95 -13.19 -2.86
N ASP A 105 9.90 -14.41 -3.34
CA ASP A 105 11.00 -15.37 -3.25
C ASP A 105 12.10 -15.06 -4.28
N ALA A 106 13.09 -15.94 -4.37
CA ALA A 106 14.21 -15.78 -5.30
C ALA A 106 13.78 -15.86 -6.79
N SER A 107 12.63 -16.48 -7.08
CA SER A 107 12.05 -16.56 -8.43
C SER A 107 11.20 -15.33 -8.78
N GLY A 108 10.92 -14.46 -7.80
CA GLY A 108 10.04 -13.31 -7.93
C GLY A 108 8.58 -13.62 -7.63
N THR A 109 8.25 -14.85 -7.23
CA THR A 109 6.88 -15.26 -6.88
C THR A 109 6.50 -14.73 -5.49
N MET A 110 5.28 -14.19 -5.36
CA MET A 110 4.75 -13.76 -4.08
C MET A 110 4.38 -14.98 -3.24
N VAL A 111 4.89 -15.04 -2.00
CA VAL A 111 4.69 -16.19 -1.10
C VAL A 111 4.53 -15.76 0.35
N MET A 112 3.78 -16.54 1.12
CA MET A 112 3.71 -16.41 2.58
C MET A 112 4.76 -17.35 3.20
N ARG A 113 5.67 -16.79 3.98
CA ARG A 113 6.77 -17.52 4.63
C ARG A 113 6.90 -17.13 6.09
N ARG A 114 8.05 -17.43 6.70
CA ARG A 114 8.42 -17.05 8.07
C ARG A 114 7.60 -17.74 9.16
N GLY A 115 6.95 -18.87 8.84
CA GLY A 115 6.08 -19.57 9.78
C GLY A 115 4.74 -18.87 9.99
N PHE A 116 4.36 -17.96 9.10
CA PHE A 116 3.02 -17.40 9.10
C PHE A 116 2.02 -18.45 8.60
N GLU A 117 0.93 -18.60 9.35
CA GLU A 117 -0.16 -19.51 9.02
C GLU A 117 -1.49 -18.78 9.17
N LEU A 118 -2.43 -19.11 8.29
CA LEU A 118 -3.81 -18.65 8.38
C LEU A 118 -4.70 -19.83 8.77
N ARG A 119 -5.67 -19.56 9.62
CA ARG A 119 -6.73 -20.54 9.90
C ARG A 119 -7.67 -20.64 8.70
N PRO A 120 -8.29 -21.82 8.46
CA PRO A 120 -9.35 -21.92 7.47
C PRO A 120 -10.42 -20.83 7.67
N ASP A 121 -10.80 -20.18 6.58
CA ASP A 121 -11.79 -19.09 6.53
C ASP A 121 -11.49 -17.87 7.40
N GLN A 122 -10.25 -17.72 7.88
CA GLN A 122 -9.84 -16.52 8.63
C GLN A 122 -10.05 -15.26 7.81
N ARG A 123 -10.77 -14.29 8.37
CA ARG A 123 -11.15 -13.06 7.67
C ARG A 123 -9.97 -12.11 7.57
N VAL A 124 -9.48 -11.89 6.36
CA VAL A 124 -8.25 -11.14 6.08
C VAL A 124 -8.56 -9.82 5.38
N LEU A 125 -7.90 -8.75 5.83
CA LEU A 125 -7.76 -7.49 5.09
C LEU A 125 -6.37 -7.46 4.45
N VAL A 126 -6.32 -7.33 3.12
CA VAL A 126 -5.05 -7.10 2.41
C VAL A 126 -4.77 -5.60 2.37
N VAL A 127 -3.59 -5.18 2.85
CA VAL A 127 -3.23 -3.75 2.98
C VAL A 127 -1.94 -3.45 2.22
N GLU A 128 -2.00 -2.44 1.34
CA GLU A 128 -0.86 -1.94 0.57
C GLU A 128 -0.62 -0.45 0.88
N ASP A 129 0.53 0.07 0.56
CA ASP A 129 0.82 1.50 0.68
C ASP A 129 0.28 2.30 -0.52
N VAL A 130 0.47 1.82 -1.74
CA VAL A 130 0.01 2.50 -2.95
C VAL A 130 -0.43 1.54 -4.05
N TRP A 131 -1.60 1.78 -4.61
CA TRP A 131 -2.06 1.10 -5.82
C TRP A 131 -1.66 1.89 -7.07
N THR A 132 -0.94 1.22 -7.96
CA THR A 132 -0.65 1.69 -9.31
C THR A 132 -1.40 0.83 -10.34
N THR A 133 -1.00 -0.41 -10.48
CA THR A 133 -1.67 -1.43 -11.28
C THR A 133 -2.46 -2.42 -10.44
N GLY A 134 -2.25 -2.44 -9.13
CA GLY A 134 -2.87 -3.39 -8.20
C GLY A 134 -2.25 -4.78 -8.20
N GLY A 135 -1.21 -5.03 -9.01
CA GLY A 135 -0.64 -6.36 -9.20
C GLY A 135 -0.18 -7.03 -7.90
N SER A 136 0.60 -6.32 -7.05
CA SER A 136 1.07 -6.87 -5.78
C SER A 136 -0.08 -7.20 -4.82
N THR A 137 -1.12 -6.38 -4.81
CA THR A 137 -2.33 -6.63 -4.00
C THR A 137 -3.09 -7.85 -4.52
N GLN A 138 -3.24 -8.01 -5.84
CA GLN A 138 -3.89 -9.20 -6.45
C GLN A 138 -3.12 -10.47 -6.13
N GLU A 139 -1.79 -10.45 -6.25
CA GLU A 139 -0.93 -11.57 -5.86
C GLU A 139 -1.07 -11.91 -4.37
N ALA A 140 -1.10 -10.88 -3.49
CA ALA A 140 -1.30 -11.10 -2.05
C ALA A 140 -2.67 -11.71 -1.74
N ILE A 141 -3.74 -11.25 -2.42
CA ILE A 141 -5.08 -11.85 -2.31
C ILE A 141 -5.02 -13.34 -2.66
N HIS A 142 -4.38 -13.68 -3.78
CA HIS A 142 -4.25 -15.08 -4.22
C HIS A 142 -3.48 -15.93 -3.20
N VAL A 143 -2.34 -15.46 -2.69
CA VAL A 143 -1.56 -16.18 -1.66
C VAL A 143 -2.37 -16.42 -0.39
N VAL A 144 -3.17 -15.42 0.05
CA VAL A 144 -4.04 -15.58 1.23
C VAL A 144 -5.11 -16.64 0.99
N GLN A 145 -5.72 -16.65 -0.20
CA GLN A 145 -6.74 -17.64 -0.57
C GLN A 145 -6.15 -19.06 -0.67
N GLU A 146 -4.96 -19.22 -1.25
CA GLU A 146 -4.25 -20.51 -1.30
C GLU A 146 -3.87 -21.00 0.09
N ALA A 147 -3.57 -20.09 1.03
CA ALA A 147 -3.32 -20.41 2.43
C ALA A 147 -4.60 -20.74 3.23
N GLY A 148 -5.77 -20.73 2.61
CA GLY A 148 -7.06 -21.04 3.24
C GLY A 148 -7.74 -19.86 3.92
N GLY A 149 -7.21 -18.64 3.80
CA GLY A 149 -7.81 -17.42 4.34
C GLY A 149 -8.95 -16.89 3.46
N CYS A 150 -9.88 -16.16 4.06
CA CYS A 150 -10.96 -15.46 3.38
C CYS A 150 -10.63 -13.97 3.27
N VAL A 151 -10.21 -13.50 2.09
CA VAL A 151 -10.00 -12.06 1.87
C VAL A 151 -11.34 -11.35 1.79
N VAL A 152 -11.65 -10.52 2.77
CA VAL A 152 -12.91 -9.78 2.85
C VAL A 152 -12.84 -8.40 2.22
N ALA A 153 -11.64 -7.81 2.17
CA ALA A 153 -11.40 -6.54 1.51
C ALA A 153 -9.91 -6.33 1.21
N ALA A 154 -9.64 -5.36 0.34
CA ALA A 154 -8.32 -4.79 0.11
C ALA A 154 -8.32 -3.28 0.45
N ALA A 155 -7.19 -2.78 0.93
CA ALA A 155 -7.04 -1.39 1.32
C ALA A 155 -5.69 -0.82 0.89
N ALA A 156 -5.64 0.49 0.59
CA ALA A 156 -4.38 1.20 0.38
C ALA A 156 -4.42 2.61 0.98
N LEU A 157 -3.25 3.19 1.23
CA LEU A 157 -3.20 4.61 1.58
C LEU A 157 -3.55 5.47 0.36
N ILE A 158 -3.05 5.10 -0.80
CA ILE A 158 -3.22 5.90 -2.03
C ILE A 158 -3.61 4.99 -3.20
N ASP A 159 -4.69 5.35 -3.90
CA ASP A 159 -5.00 4.84 -5.24
C ASP A 159 -4.55 5.85 -6.30
N ARG A 160 -3.63 5.43 -7.16
CA ARG A 160 -3.14 6.22 -8.30
C ARG A 160 -3.75 5.78 -9.64
N SER A 161 -4.53 4.71 -9.64
CA SER A 161 -5.07 4.11 -10.86
C SER A 161 -6.16 4.94 -11.53
N GLY A 162 -6.76 5.87 -10.78
CA GLY A 162 -7.97 6.58 -11.23
C GLY A 162 -9.17 5.66 -11.33
N GLY A 163 -9.29 4.68 -10.42
CA GLY A 163 -10.40 3.74 -10.36
C GLY A 163 -10.39 2.65 -11.43
N LYS A 164 -9.23 2.40 -12.07
CA LYS A 164 -9.10 1.42 -13.16
C LYS A 164 -8.81 -0.01 -12.69
N ILE A 165 -8.51 -0.19 -11.41
CA ILE A 165 -8.20 -1.52 -10.88
C ILE A 165 -9.49 -2.20 -10.46
N ASP A 166 -9.72 -3.39 -10.98
CA ASP A 166 -10.81 -4.28 -10.57
C ASP A 166 -10.24 -5.38 -9.68
N PHE A 167 -10.57 -5.33 -8.39
CA PHE A 167 -10.21 -6.36 -7.44
C PHE A 167 -11.36 -7.35 -7.25
N PRO A 168 -11.09 -8.65 -7.01
CA PRO A 168 -12.14 -9.64 -6.77
C PRO A 168 -12.84 -9.49 -5.42
N VAL A 169 -12.50 -8.45 -4.66
CA VAL A 169 -13.01 -8.13 -3.33
C VAL A 169 -13.29 -6.63 -3.21
N LYS A 170 -14.07 -6.23 -2.19
CA LYS A 170 -14.25 -4.81 -1.90
C LYS A 170 -12.89 -4.14 -1.69
N ALA A 171 -12.65 -3.02 -2.37
CA ALA A 171 -11.41 -2.29 -2.26
C ALA A 171 -11.66 -0.82 -1.92
N GLN A 172 -10.86 -0.26 -1.02
CA GLN A 172 -10.94 1.15 -0.63
C GLN A 172 -9.56 1.73 -0.39
N ALA A 173 -9.29 2.88 -0.99
CA ALA A 173 -8.12 3.68 -0.66
C ALA A 173 -8.49 4.82 0.29
N LEU A 174 -7.52 5.28 1.06
CA LEU A 174 -7.68 6.44 1.95
C LEU A 174 -7.67 7.75 1.15
N LEU A 175 -6.86 7.79 0.08
CA LEU A 175 -6.76 8.91 -0.85
C LEU A 175 -6.80 8.41 -2.29
N ASP A 176 -7.65 9.04 -3.09
CA ASP A 176 -7.65 8.87 -4.55
C ASP A 176 -6.82 9.98 -5.16
N LEU A 177 -5.66 9.64 -5.70
CA LEU A 177 -4.74 10.56 -6.38
C LEU A 177 -4.45 10.05 -7.79
N PRO A 178 -5.36 10.27 -8.74
CA PRO A 178 -5.13 9.87 -10.12
C PRO A 178 -3.94 10.66 -10.67
N ILE A 179 -2.85 9.96 -10.93
CA ILE A 179 -1.61 10.56 -11.42
C ILE A 179 -1.44 10.15 -12.87
N ALA A 180 -1.43 11.13 -13.75
CA ALA A 180 -1.19 10.91 -15.16
C ALA A 180 0.22 10.34 -15.37
N SER A 181 0.31 9.32 -16.23
CA SER A 181 1.56 8.77 -16.74
C SER A 181 1.52 8.73 -18.26
N TYR A 182 2.65 8.92 -18.89
CA TYR A 182 2.81 9.11 -20.32
C TYR A 182 3.90 8.18 -20.86
N GLU A 183 3.74 7.70 -22.08
CA GLU A 183 4.86 7.13 -22.81
C GLU A 183 5.93 8.22 -23.03
N PRO A 184 7.23 7.88 -23.01
CA PRO A 184 8.31 8.86 -23.18
C PRO A 184 8.15 9.77 -24.39
N ASP A 185 7.75 9.18 -25.54
CA ASP A 185 7.57 9.89 -26.81
C ASP A 185 6.37 10.85 -26.81
N ASP A 186 5.38 10.59 -25.93
CA ASP A 186 4.17 11.42 -25.80
C ASP A 186 4.15 12.28 -24.55
N CYS A 187 5.20 12.24 -23.75
CA CYS A 187 5.30 12.98 -22.51
C CYS A 187 5.34 14.50 -22.75
N PRO A 188 4.37 15.28 -22.22
CA PRO A 188 4.37 16.73 -22.37
C PRO A 188 5.61 17.37 -21.72
N LEU A 189 6.10 16.82 -20.60
CA LEU A 189 7.27 17.33 -19.91
C LEU A 189 8.56 17.12 -20.71
N CYS A 190 8.67 16.02 -21.48
CA CYS A 190 9.76 15.84 -22.45
C CYS A 190 9.69 16.88 -23.57
N LYS A 191 8.48 17.13 -24.08
CA LYS A 191 8.26 18.13 -25.16
C LYS A 191 8.61 19.54 -24.70
N ASP A 192 8.45 19.83 -23.40
CA ASP A 192 8.88 21.10 -22.79
C ASP A 192 10.39 21.14 -22.47
N GLY A 193 11.16 20.11 -22.83
CA GLY A 193 12.62 20.07 -22.64
C GLY A 193 13.08 19.66 -21.24
N SER A 194 12.17 19.23 -20.35
CA SER A 194 12.51 18.75 -19.03
C SER A 194 13.11 17.36 -19.07
N ALA A 195 14.22 17.12 -18.35
CA ALA A 195 14.82 15.80 -18.22
C ALA A 195 14.09 14.98 -17.14
N ALA A 196 13.72 13.74 -17.46
CA ALA A 196 13.12 12.84 -16.49
C ALA A 196 14.15 12.32 -15.48
N VAL A 197 13.76 12.31 -14.19
CA VAL A 197 14.57 11.77 -13.09
C VAL A 197 13.97 10.45 -12.64
N LYS A 198 14.80 9.41 -12.47
CA LYS A 198 14.36 8.11 -11.95
C LYS A 198 14.44 8.12 -10.42
N PRO A 199 13.33 8.30 -9.69
CA PRO A 199 13.33 8.23 -8.24
C PRO A 199 13.36 6.76 -7.81
N GLY A 200 14.05 6.43 -6.73
CA GLY A 200 14.03 5.09 -6.15
C GLY A 200 15.37 4.65 -5.58
N SER A 201 15.45 3.41 -5.13
CA SER A 201 16.47 2.79 -4.29
C SER A 201 17.92 2.77 -4.81
N ARG A 202 18.19 3.36 -5.95
CA ARG A 202 19.55 3.59 -6.44
C ARG A 202 19.79 5.09 -6.52
N PHE A 203 20.22 5.66 -5.41
CA PHE A 203 20.86 6.96 -5.47
C PHE A 203 22.07 6.86 -6.40
N ALA A 204 22.00 7.44 -7.60
CA ALA A 204 23.21 7.90 -8.23
C ALA A 204 23.82 8.91 -7.24
N ARG A 205 24.95 8.55 -6.62
CA ARG A 205 25.77 9.51 -5.93
C ARG A 205 26.09 10.57 -6.97
N SER A 206 25.54 11.77 -6.79
CA SER A 206 26.05 12.94 -7.49
C SER A 206 27.52 13.03 -7.09
N ALA A 207 28.40 12.82 -8.05
CA ALA A 207 29.80 13.16 -7.89
C ALA A 207 29.89 14.64 -7.53
N SER A 208 30.39 14.92 -6.35
CA SER A 208 30.91 16.23 -5.93
C SER A 208 32.14 16.57 -6.72
#